data_d6a5d17fe10be05d38c1fd70ffe74b69
#
_entry.id   d6a5d17fe10be05d38c1fd70ffe74b69
#
_cell.length_a   1.000
_cell.length_b   1.000
_cell.length_c   1.000
_cell.angle_alpha   90.00
_cell.angle_beta   90.00
_cell.angle_gamma   90.00
#
_symmetry.space_group_name_H-M   'P 1'
#
loop_
_entity.id
_entity.type
_entity.pdbx_description
1 polymer ?
#
loop_
_entity_poly.entity_id
_entity_poly.type
_entity_poly.pdbx_seq_one_letter_code
_entity_poly.pdbx_strand_id
1 'polypeptide(L)'
;MARMRFSISRLGTLSCLELVFREFKYILLAIGCGLWALDSMAQSMVFLEHSETLSFDEARLPEVQILKGDVCFRHDSMLMYCDSAYFFEKKNSLHAFGHVHLLQGDSIEGFGDVLYYNGDTKLARFRKRVKLIHGKTTTLLTDSLNYDRARNIAYYFSGGTIEDSLNVLTSRKGHYTPDNHQAIFRGEVELVNPKFVLTADTLYYNTESYQADLVGPTQIIYEEETTILSSNGWYNTQTEKSQLLDRSRIIHSDGKTLTGDTIYYDKAIGFGQVFGHMQSTDSTNQMTLYGNKGEVWEHSNNGYVTDSAMVVDWSDSTMYTYMHADTLFTEEIPYQIFQLIPKDSILVDSVWQAQAPDTLWKDTSYQQLRAYYHVRIYREDMQSVCDSVRYHGRDSIVSLYGNPVCWNGSNQVSADSIHIYVRNGDIDYLHGIGNTIAIKQEGAEEFDQLAGKEMVAYVRDGDIHLIDVNGNAETVFYPREEDGTYIGVNKTQSSFVKLYLENRQIHHVVFTTSSSGVMIPLNQATKEERYLTTFFWAEQERPQQPGDIFLHPERTPRPNAAAVSASADEDEEEEEE
;
A
#
# COMPACT_ATOMS: atom_id res chain seq x y z
N MET A 1 -39.41 -17.19 23.71
CA MET A 1 -39.89 -17.90 24.94
C MET A 1 -39.05 -17.42 26.10
N ALA A 2 -39.53 -16.98 27.02
CA ALA A 2 -40.24 -16.67 28.25
C ALA A 2 -39.58 -15.42 28.87
N ARG A 3 -40.21 -14.31 29.07
CA ARG A 3 -41.21 -13.82 30.06
C ARG A 3 -40.94 -14.21 31.49
N MET A 4 -40.68 -13.18 32.35
CA MET A 4 -41.25 -12.94 33.71
C MET A 4 -40.76 -11.58 34.16
N ARG A 5 -41.53 -10.59 34.39
CA ARG A 5 -42.68 -10.12 35.20
C ARG A 5 -42.48 -10.23 36.70
N PHE A 6 -42.74 -9.04 37.30
CA PHE A 6 -43.31 -8.70 38.64
C PHE A 6 -42.29 -8.17 39.65
N SER A 7 -42.60 -7.18 40.48
CA SER A 7 -43.85 -6.68 41.07
C SER A 7 -43.67 -5.30 41.71
N ILE A 8 -44.75 -4.53 41.66
CA ILE A 8 -45.00 -3.29 42.39
C ILE A 8 -45.38 -3.63 43.84
N SER A 9 -44.89 -2.94 44.86
CA SER A 9 -45.70 -2.35 45.94
C SER A 9 -44.86 -1.89 47.15
N ARG A 10 -44.84 -0.63 47.51
CA ARG A 10 -45.53 -0.03 48.65
C ARG A 10 -45.19 1.46 48.76
N LEU A 11 -46.21 2.26 48.59
CA LEU A 11 -46.25 3.61 49.14
C LEU A 11 -46.16 3.54 50.66
N GLY A 12 -45.21 4.29 51.20
CA GLY A 12 -45.15 4.64 52.63
C GLY A 12 -45.09 6.16 52.76
N THR A 13 -46.10 6.73 53.36
CA THR A 13 -46.32 8.14 53.63
C THR A 13 -45.13 8.77 54.34
N LEU A 14 -44.32 9.58 53.66
CA LEU A 14 -43.42 10.53 54.28
C LEU A 14 -44.19 11.81 54.63
N SER A 15 -44.20 12.13 55.88
CA SER A 15 -44.91 13.26 56.46
C SER A 15 -44.41 14.59 55.85
N CYS A 16 -45.29 15.54 55.63
CA CYS A 16 -45.06 16.90 55.15
C CYS A 16 -43.94 17.66 55.89
N LEU A 17 -43.54 17.21 57.08
CA LEU A 17 -42.49 17.87 57.89
C LEU A 17 -41.05 17.58 57.34
N GLU A 18 -40.81 16.40 56.77
CA GLU A 18 -39.48 16.08 56.21
C GLU A 18 -39.20 16.81 54.90
N LEU A 19 -40.22 17.12 54.11
CA LEU A 19 -40.06 17.90 52.88
C LEU A 19 -39.68 19.36 53.17
N VAL A 20 -40.24 19.99 54.22
CA VAL A 20 -39.92 21.38 54.57
C VAL A 20 -38.50 21.51 55.13
N PHE A 21 -38.00 20.51 55.91
CA PHE A 21 -36.61 20.53 56.38
C PHE A 21 -35.58 20.23 55.27
N ARG A 22 -35.97 19.50 54.25
CA ARG A 22 -35.10 19.21 53.09
C ARG A 22 -34.90 20.44 52.19
N GLU A 23 -35.95 21.21 51.91
CA GLU A 23 -35.88 22.45 51.15
C GLU A 23 -35.12 23.56 51.92
N PHE A 24 -35.27 23.67 53.25
CA PHE A 24 -34.50 24.61 54.07
C PHE A 24 -32.98 24.29 54.09
N LYS A 25 -32.60 23.02 54.00
CA LYS A 25 -31.21 22.58 53.95
C LYS A 25 -30.56 22.94 52.60
N TYR A 26 -31.33 22.89 51.50
CA TYR A 26 -30.83 23.28 50.18
C TYR A 26 -30.76 24.82 50.02
N ILE A 27 -31.65 25.57 50.64
CA ILE A 27 -31.60 27.06 50.67
C ILE A 27 -30.40 27.51 51.53
N LEU A 28 -30.10 26.91 52.65
CA LEU A 28 -28.90 27.20 53.46
C LEU A 28 -27.60 26.77 52.76
N LEU A 29 -27.61 25.66 51.99
CA LEU A 29 -26.48 25.25 51.16
C LEU A 29 -26.29 26.20 49.97
N ALA A 30 -27.36 26.66 49.33
CA ALA A 30 -27.29 27.62 48.22
C ALA A 30 -26.79 28.99 48.67
N ILE A 31 -27.18 29.46 49.88
CA ILE A 31 -26.66 30.69 50.46
C ILE A 31 -25.21 30.54 50.94
N GLY A 32 -24.82 29.34 51.45
CA GLY A 32 -23.43 29.02 51.77
C GLY A 32 -22.53 28.95 50.53
N CYS A 33 -22.99 28.35 49.45
CA CYS A 33 -22.26 28.30 48.17
C CYS A 33 -22.23 29.67 47.47
N GLY A 34 -23.27 30.50 47.63
CA GLY A 34 -23.30 31.86 47.07
C GLY A 34 -22.35 32.84 47.75
N LEU A 35 -21.99 32.58 49.01
CA LEU A 35 -21.01 33.41 49.75
C LEU A 35 -19.56 32.96 49.55
N TRP A 36 -19.33 31.74 49.01
CA TRP A 36 -18.00 31.31 48.60
C TRP A 36 -17.68 31.58 47.12
N ALA A 37 -18.65 32.03 46.32
CA ALA A 37 -18.48 32.45 44.91
C ALA A 37 -18.16 33.96 44.75
N LEU A 38 -17.98 34.68 45.85
CA LEU A 38 -17.27 35.96 45.88
C LEU A 38 -15.78 35.70 46.13
N ASP A 39 -15.17 34.79 45.35
CA ASP A 39 -13.76 34.93 45.06
C ASP A 39 -13.58 36.30 44.40
N SER A 40 -13.17 37.26 45.22
CA SER A 40 -12.63 38.52 44.78
C SER A 40 -11.65 38.18 43.67
N MET A 41 -11.91 38.55 42.43
CA MET A 41 -10.90 38.70 41.42
C MET A 41 -9.94 39.76 41.98
N ALA A 42 -9.08 39.34 42.92
CA ALA A 42 -7.96 40.16 43.36
C ALA A 42 -7.10 40.34 42.11
N GLN A 43 -7.20 41.52 41.53
CA GLN A 43 -6.42 41.91 40.37
C GLN A 43 -4.94 41.76 40.75
N SER A 44 -4.27 40.78 40.19
CA SER A 44 -2.89 40.51 40.51
C SER A 44 -2.05 41.66 39.96
N MET A 45 -1.27 42.27 40.86
CA MET A 45 -0.44 43.45 40.51
C MET A 45 0.98 43.02 40.17
N VAL A 46 1.60 43.76 39.27
CA VAL A 46 3.04 43.64 39.00
C VAL A 46 3.80 44.38 40.09
N PHE A 47 4.71 43.71 40.76
CA PHE A 47 5.54 44.23 41.81
C PHE A 47 6.98 44.46 41.31
N LEU A 48 7.56 45.65 41.61
CA LEU A 48 8.95 45.89 41.49
C LEU A 48 9.71 45.23 42.66
N GLU A 49 10.54 44.26 42.41
CA GLU A 49 11.39 43.60 43.45
C GLU A 49 12.73 44.30 43.62
N HIS A 50 13.36 44.73 42.53
CA HIS A 50 14.68 45.36 42.56
C HIS A 50 14.90 46.31 41.39
N SER A 51 15.66 47.38 41.62
CA SER A 51 16.33 48.24 40.63
C SER A 51 17.43 49.05 41.32
N GLU A 52 18.51 49.32 40.64
CA GLU A 52 19.59 50.19 41.20
C GLU A 52 19.14 51.67 41.29
N THR A 53 18.39 52.13 40.29
CA THR A 53 17.88 53.51 40.25
C THR A 53 16.42 53.57 39.83
N LEU A 54 15.69 54.46 40.52
CA LEU A 54 14.31 54.83 40.17
C LEU A 54 14.25 56.33 40.03
N SER A 55 13.70 56.82 38.90
CA SER A 55 13.54 58.24 38.62
C SER A 55 12.18 58.52 37.98
N PHE A 56 11.70 59.78 38.12
CA PHE A 56 10.49 60.29 37.50
C PHE A 56 10.83 61.48 36.64
N ASP A 57 10.27 61.58 35.43
CA ASP A 57 10.33 62.75 34.56
C ASP A 57 8.89 63.19 34.23
N GLU A 58 8.24 63.89 35.19
CA GLU A 58 6.85 64.29 35.04
C GLU A 58 6.60 65.25 33.87
N ALA A 59 7.63 65.97 33.42
CA ALA A 59 7.51 66.92 32.32
C ALA A 59 7.41 66.22 30.93
N ARG A 60 8.08 65.06 30.79
CA ARG A 60 8.15 64.30 29.51
C ARG A 60 7.34 63.02 29.52
N LEU A 61 7.29 62.33 30.68
CA LEU A 61 6.63 61.06 30.85
C LEU A 61 5.79 61.05 32.15
N PRO A 62 4.66 61.71 32.19
CA PRO A 62 3.81 61.77 33.38
C PRO A 62 3.34 60.36 33.78
N GLU A 63 3.37 60.10 35.10
CA GLU A 63 2.95 58.83 35.70
C GLU A 63 3.80 57.59 35.34
N VAL A 64 5.05 57.80 34.89
CA VAL A 64 5.96 56.70 34.51
C VAL A 64 7.18 56.67 35.45
N GLN A 65 7.40 55.52 36.05
CA GLN A 65 8.66 55.24 36.77
C GLN A 65 9.72 54.77 35.77
N ILE A 66 10.87 55.39 35.76
CA ILE A 66 12.00 55.05 34.93
C ILE A 66 13.03 54.30 35.81
N LEU A 67 13.24 53.01 35.50
CA LEU A 67 14.10 52.11 36.27
C LEU A 67 15.35 51.73 35.46
N LYS A 68 16.49 51.64 36.12
CA LYS A 68 17.77 51.23 35.48
C LYS A 68 18.61 50.44 36.46
N GLY A 69 19.34 49.45 35.90
CA GLY A 69 20.27 48.58 36.58
C GLY A 69 19.60 47.44 37.32
N ASP A 70 19.88 46.22 36.91
CA ASP A 70 19.39 44.95 37.48
C ASP A 70 17.91 44.95 37.84
N VAL A 71 17.08 45.45 36.94
CA VAL A 71 15.65 45.60 37.21
C VAL A 71 14.96 44.24 37.24
N CYS A 72 14.24 43.97 38.33
CA CYS A 72 13.48 42.75 38.55
C CYS A 72 12.01 43.06 38.91
N PHE A 73 11.09 42.46 38.19
CA PHE A 73 9.65 42.50 38.48
C PHE A 73 9.11 41.11 38.79
N ARG A 74 8.13 41.03 39.68
CA ARG A 74 7.36 39.80 39.94
C ARG A 74 5.88 40.02 39.64
N HIS A 75 5.26 39.05 38.98
CA HIS A 75 3.82 38.96 38.81
C HIS A 75 3.35 37.51 39.00
N ASP A 76 2.62 37.25 40.05
CA ASP A 76 2.31 35.89 40.51
C ASP A 76 3.62 35.07 40.75
N SER A 77 3.77 33.93 40.06
CA SER A 77 4.99 33.09 40.05
C SER A 77 6.01 33.46 38.99
N MET A 78 5.75 34.49 38.17
CA MET A 78 6.62 34.91 37.06
C MET A 78 7.59 35.99 37.54
N LEU A 79 8.87 35.83 37.17
CA LEU A 79 9.91 36.81 37.36
C LEU A 79 10.33 37.38 36.01
N MET A 80 10.61 38.69 35.96
CA MET A 80 11.05 39.41 34.76
C MET A 80 12.24 40.27 35.08
N TYR A 81 13.37 40.03 34.41
CA TYR A 81 14.65 40.74 34.57
C TYR A 81 14.93 41.55 33.31
N CYS A 82 15.59 42.72 33.47
CA CYS A 82 16.03 43.54 32.35
C CYS A 82 17.05 44.59 32.80
N ASP A 83 17.73 45.26 31.85
CA ASP A 83 18.69 46.34 32.13
C ASP A 83 17.98 47.61 32.53
N SER A 84 16.83 47.90 31.92
CA SER A 84 16.03 49.13 32.23
C SER A 84 14.56 48.90 31.89
N ALA A 85 13.69 49.66 32.55
CA ALA A 85 12.23 49.59 32.30
C ALA A 85 11.53 50.93 32.50
N TYR A 86 10.41 51.05 31.78
CA TYR A 86 9.34 52.02 32.08
C TYR A 86 8.22 51.26 32.80
N PHE A 87 7.91 51.63 34.02
CA PHE A 87 6.84 51.03 34.81
C PHE A 87 5.68 51.99 34.95
N PHE A 88 4.50 51.55 34.53
CA PHE A 88 3.22 52.25 34.56
C PHE A 88 2.36 51.62 35.68
N GLU A 89 2.62 52.00 36.93
CA GLU A 89 2.00 51.37 38.11
C GLU A 89 0.47 51.41 38.04
N LYS A 90 -0.13 52.60 37.73
CA LYS A 90 -1.58 52.74 37.59
C LYS A 90 -2.21 51.92 36.47
N LYS A 91 -1.45 51.52 35.44
CA LYS A 91 -1.88 50.72 34.30
C LYS A 91 -1.42 49.25 34.48
N ASN A 92 -0.86 48.91 35.62
CA ASN A 92 -0.34 47.57 35.91
C ASN A 92 0.49 47.03 34.72
N SER A 93 1.37 47.83 34.13
CA SER A 93 2.11 47.44 32.92
C SER A 93 3.54 47.94 32.92
N LEU A 94 4.39 47.28 32.18
CA LEU A 94 5.80 47.67 32.04
C LEU A 94 6.30 47.48 30.60
N HIS A 95 7.31 48.30 30.27
CA HIS A 95 8.13 48.16 29.06
C HIS A 95 9.56 47.92 29.50
N ALA A 96 10.09 46.72 29.27
CA ALA A 96 11.45 46.30 29.64
C ALA A 96 12.38 46.35 28.43
N PHE A 97 13.63 46.77 28.63
CA PHE A 97 14.62 46.95 27.59
C PHE A 97 15.98 46.40 28.04
N GLY A 98 16.64 45.73 27.11
CA GLY A 98 17.99 45.16 27.29
C GLY A 98 17.95 43.87 28.13
N HIS A 99 18.58 42.84 27.61
CA HIS A 99 18.74 41.52 28.23
C HIS A 99 17.51 41.03 29.00
N VAL A 100 16.32 41.23 28.38
CA VAL A 100 15.08 40.79 29.00
C VAL A 100 15.09 39.30 29.19
N HIS A 101 14.83 38.86 30.44
CA HIS A 101 14.71 37.44 30.82
C HIS A 101 13.44 37.25 31.64
N LEU A 102 12.54 36.40 31.17
CA LEU A 102 11.28 36.02 31.83
C LEU A 102 11.38 34.57 32.29
N LEU A 103 11.08 34.35 33.55
CA LEU A 103 10.99 33.00 34.14
C LEU A 103 9.56 32.73 34.60
N GLN A 104 8.98 31.61 34.19
CA GLN A 104 7.68 31.15 34.68
C GLN A 104 7.75 29.69 35.14
N GLY A 105 7.77 29.51 36.46
CA GLY A 105 8.04 28.20 37.07
C GLY A 105 9.40 27.65 36.63
N ASP A 106 9.52 26.33 36.59
CA ASP A 106 10.75 25.63 36.19
C ASP A 106 10.75 25.20 34.73
N SER A 107 9.72 25.57 33.97
CA SER A 107 9.49 25.01 32.63
C SER A 107 9.52 26.00 31.47
N ILE A 108 9.33 27.31 31.72
CA ILE A 108 9.30 28.32 30.66
C ILE A 108 10.30 29.42 30.94
N GLU A 109 11.22 29.62 29.98
CA GLU A 109 12.18 30.73 29.99
C GLU A 109 12.03 31.53 28.68
N GLY A 110 11.86 32.84 28.80
CA GLY A 110 11.74 33.76 27.67
C GLY A 110 12.86 34.80 27.67
N PHE A 111 13.52 34.99 26.55
CA PHE A 111 14.59 35.99 26.36
C PHE A 111 14.22 36.91 25.19
N GLY A 112 14.75 38.16 25.24
CA GLY A 112 14.55 39.10 24.15
C GLY A 112 15.20 40.45 24.45
N ASP A 113 15.19 41.36 23.48
CA ASP A 113 15.73 42.73 23.68
C ASP A 113 14.69 43.65 24.28
N VAL A 114 13.41 43.43 24.01
CA VAL A 114 12.29 44.27 24.45
C VAL A 114 11.12 43.41 24.88
N LEU A 115 10.50 43.75 26.02
CA LEU A 115 9.28 43.14 26.48
C LEU A 115 8.24 44.23 26.82
N TYR A 116 7.06 44.13 26.26
CA TYR A 116 5.88 44.84 26.70
C TYR A 116 4.99 43.88 27.48
N TYR A 117 4.78 44.16 28.75
CA TYR A 117 3.97 43.30 29.62
C TYR A 117 2.80 44.09 30.22
N ASN A 118 1.62 43.50 30.18
CA ASN A 118 0.42 44.04 30.82
C ASN A 118 -0.08 43.05 31.87
N GLY A 119 -0.07 43.43 33.15
CA GLY A 119 -0.44 42.56 34.26
C GLY A 119 -1.93 42.25 34.32
N ASP A 120 -2.79 43.15 33.90
CA ASP A 120 -4.25 42.94 33.93
C ASP A 120 -4.69 41.90 32.89
N THR A 121 -4.12 41.96 31.69
CA THR A 121 -4.41 40.98 30.62
C THR A 121 -3.48 39.80 30.66
N LYS A 122 -2.43 39.84 31.47
CA LYS A 122 -1.33 38.82 31.57
C LYS A 122 -0.66 38.54 30.23
N LEU A 123 -0.59 39.52 29.33
CA LEU A 123 -0.04 39.43 27.99
C LEU A 123 1.40 39.93 27.95
N ALA A 124 2.35 39.08 27.64
CA ALA A 124 3.76 39.39 27.37
C ALA A 124 4.02 39.44 25.86
N ARG A 125 4.62 40.56 25.38
CA ARG A 125 4.97 40.79 23.99
C ARG A 125 6.47 41.00 23.86
N PHE A 126 7.19 39.95 23.48
CA PHE A 126 8.62 40.00 23.21
C PHE A 126 8.88 40.50 21.79
N ARG A 127 9.96 41.29 21.62
CA ARG A 127 10.40 41.83 20.34
C ARG A 127 11.93 41.83 20.26
N LYS A 128 12.43 41.48 19.05
CA LYS A 128 13.84 41.38 18.66
C LYS A 128 14.58 40.27 19.41
N ARG A 129 15.24 39.42 18.65
CA ARG A 129 16.07 38.30 19.11
C ARG A 129 15.41 37.48 20.22
N VAL A 130 14.16 37.10 19.96
CA VAL A 130 13.36 36.37 20.96
C VAL A 130 13.74 34.90 20.96
N LYS A 131 14.02 34.36 22.15
CA LYS A 131 14.20 32.95 22.42
C LYS A 131 13.27 32.52 23.53
N LEU A 132 12.43 31.51 23.26
CA LEU A 132 11.59 30.85 24.27
C LEU A 132 12.06 29.41 24.43
N ILE A 133 12.33 29.01 25.67
CA ILE A 133 12.71 27.64 26.03
C ILE A 133 11.53 27.04 26.83
N HIS A 134 11.06 25.88 26.41
CA HIS A 134 10.07 25.09 27.12
C HIS A 134 10.66 23.74 27.51
N GLY A 135 10.72 23.48 28.80
CA GLY A 135 11.42 22.33 29.34
C GLY A 135 12.93 22.38 29.07
N LYS A 136 13.56 21.22 28.83
CA LYS A 136 15.00 21.12 28.56
C LYS A 136 15.36 20.93 27.08
N THR A 137 14.37 20.71 26.22
CA THR A 137 14.58 20.19 24.86
C THR A 137 14.03 21.07 23.76
N THR A 138 13.00 21.88 24.00
CA THR A 138 12.35 22.65 22.94
C THR A 138 12.71 24.12 23.02
N THR A 139 13.23 24.66 21.93
CA THR A 139 13.59 26.09 21.79
C THR A 139 12.86 26.71 20.60
N LEU A 140 12.20 27.84 20.82
CA LEU A 140 11.65 28.70 19.76
C LEU A 140 12.54 29.93 19.59
N LEU A 141 12.95 30.23 18.36
CA LEU A 141 13.65 31.44 17.95
C LEU A 141 12.76 32.25 17.01
N THR A 142 12.60 33.55 17.29
CA THR A 142 11.78 34.47 16.46
C THR A 142 12.12 35.93 16.74
N ASP A 143 11.66 36.85 15.92
CA ASP A 143 11.78 38.28 16.19
C ASP A 143 10.55 38.87 16.90
N SER A 144 9.44 38.16 16.94
CA SER A 144 8.22 38.60 17.63
C SER A 144 7.46 37.46 18.25
N LEU A 145 7.30 37.47 19.55
CA LEU A 145 6.51 36.47 20.31
C LEU A 145 5.49 37.19 21.19
N ASN A 146 4.27 36.74 21.17
CA ASN A 146 3.26 37.10 22.16
C ASN A 146 2.96 35.86 22.99
N TYR A 147 2.97 36.03 24.31
CA TYR A 147 2.63 34.99 25.27
C TYR A 147 1.46 35.44 26.15
N ASP A 148 0.30 34.87 25.93
CA ASP A 148 -0.92 35.08 26.70
C ASP A 148 -0.94 34.09 27.87
N ARG A 149 -0.51 34.53 29.06
CA ARG A 149 -0.46 33.70 30.25
C ARG A 149 -1.85 33.32 30.78
N ALA A 150 -2.87 34.14 30.52
CA ALA A 150 -4.22 33.86 30.98
C ALA A 150 -4.82 32.65 30.28
N ARG A 151 -4.41 32.42 29.01
CA ARG A 151 -4.84 31.29 28.19
C ARG A 151 -3.77 30.25 28.00
N ASN A 152 -2.58 30.49 28.51
CA ASN A 152 -1.37 29.69 28.30
C ASN A 152 -1.11 29.42 26.80
N ILE A 153 -1.01 30.49 25.98
CA ILE A 153 -0.84 30.42 24.55
C ILE A 153 0.35 31.30 24.12
N ALA A 154 1.29 30.73 23.37
CA ALA A 154 2.35 31.44 22.73
C ALA A 154 2.15 31.49 21.21
N TYR A 155 2.34 32.67 20.58
CA TYR A 155 2.23 32.80 19.13
C TYR A 155 3.19 33.82 18.55
N TYR A 156 3.69 33.53 17.34
CA TYR A 156 4.53 34.41 16.54
C TYR A 156 3.96 34.61 15.13
N PHE A 157 4.37 35.71 14.46
CA PHE A 157 3.84 36.09 13.14
C PHE A 157 4.88 36.71 12.20
N SER A 158 6.15 36.71 12.57
CA SER A 158 7.26 37.31 11.81
C SER A 158 8.31 36.28 11.36
N GLY A 159 7.91 35.03 11.26
CA GLY A 159 8.81 33.91 11.09
C GLY A 159 9.31 33.37 12.43
N GLY A 160 9.55 32.07 12.49
CA GLY A 160 10.08 31.41 13.68
C GLY A 160 10.65 30.04 13.35
N THR A 161 11.65 29.65 14.14
CA THR A 161 12.28 28.32 14.10
C THR A 161 12.08 27.67 15.45
N ILE A 162 11.56 26.44 15.43
CA ILE A 162 11.44 25.59 16.61
C ILE A 162 12.43 24.44 16.45
N GLU A 163 13.24 24.23 17.45
CA GLU A 163 14.23 23.19 17.52
C GLU A 163 13.93 22.27 18.70
N ASP A 164 13.91 20.98 18.48
CA ASP A 164 13.96 19.96 19.52
C ASP A 164 15.19 19.05 19.35
N SER A 165 15.22 17.89 20.01
CA SER A 165 16.37 16.98 19.97
C SER A 165 16.66 16.37 18.60
N LEU A 166 15.65 16.29 17.71
CA LEU A 166 15.71 15.60 16.41
C LEU A 166 15.22 16.47 15.26
N ASN A 167 14.37 17.47 15.53
CA ASN A 167 13.64 18.18 14.50
C ASN A 167 13.96 19.68 14.52
N VAL A 168 14.02 20.28 13.35
CA VAL A 168 14.04 21.73 13.14
C VAL A 168 12.81 22.08 12.30
N LEU A 169 11.90 22.87 12.87
CA LEU A 169 10.71 23.32 12.17
C LEU A 169 10.77 24.83 11.94
N THR A 170 10.56 25.26 10.71
CA THR A 170 10.43 26.66 10.34
C THR A 170 9.04 26.97 9.80
N SER A 171 8.53 28.19 10.07
CA SER A 171 7.27 28.68 9.48
C SER A 171 7.12 30.18 9.60
N ARG A 172 6.23 30.80 8.81
CA ARG A 172 5.93 32.24 8.93
C ARG A 172 5.15 32.59 10.19
N LYS A 173 4.24 31.71 10.63
CA LYS A 173 3.37 31.92 11.80
C LYS A 173 3.30 30.61 12.58
N GLY A 174 3.36 30.72 13.89
CA GLY A 174 3.19 29.59 14.79
C GLY A 174 2.33 29.94 15.99
N HIS A 175 1.62 28.96 16.48
CA HIS A 175 0.77 29.01 17.64
C HIS A 175 1.02 27.74 18.47
N TYR A 176 1.36 27.91 19.73
CA TYR A 176 1.64 26.79 20.65
C TYR A 176 0.82 26.90 21.91
N THR A 177 0.17 25.82 22.32
CA THR A 177 -0.61 25.69 23.54
C THR A 177 0.05 24.63 24.43
N PRO A 178 0.84 25.02 25.42
CA PRO A 178 1.55 24.09 26.31
C PRO A 178 0.68 23.06 27.01
N ASP A 179 -0.54 23.44 27.44
CA ASP A 179 -1.44 22.59 28.22
C ASP A 179 -1.87 21.29 27.51
N ASN A 180 -1.94 21.29 26.19
CA ASN A 180 -2.30 20.14 25.38
C ASN A 180 -1.19 19.75 24.39
N HIS A 181 0.00 20.35 24.54
CA HIS A 181 1.18 20.10 23.71
C HIS A 181 0.94 20.30 22.21
N GLN A 182 -0.09 21.09 21.81
CA GLN A 182 -0.43 21.32 20.42
C GLN A 182 0.21 22.59 19.88
N ALA A 183 0.84 22.43 18.72
CA ALA A 183 1.37 23.50 17.91
C ALA A 183 0.70 23.53 16.53
N ILE A 184 0.45 24.73 15.99
CA ILE A 184 -0.09 24.96 14.66
C ILE A 184 0.88 25.88 13.93
N PHE A 185 1.36 25.45 12.78
CA PHE A 185 2.28 26.21 11.94
C PHE A 185 1.61 26.53 10.60
N ARG A 186 1.84 27.75 10.09
CA ARG A 186 1.24 28.21 8.84
C ARG A 186 2.20 29.07 8.04
N GLY A 187 2.15 28.86 6.72
CA GLY A 187 2.91 29.57 5.70
C GLY A 187 4.36 29.10 5.64
N GLU A 188 4.71 28.47 4.54
CA GLU A 188 6.06 27.97 4.27
C GLU A 188 6.61 27.09 5.41
N VAL A 189 5.78 26.12 5.84
CA VAL A 189 6.18 25.20 6.90
C VAL A 189 7.18 24.20 6.34
N GLU A 190 8.35 24.12 6.99
CA GLU A 190 9.37 23.12 6.70
C GLU A 190 9.78 22.45 8.01
N LEU A 191 9.69 21.12 8.06
CA LEU A 191 10.14 20.29 9.17
C LEU A 191 11.27 19.41 8.69
N VAL A 192 12.46 19.65 9.21
CA VAL A 192 13.68 18.92 8.87
C VAL A 192 14.02 17.97 10.01
N ASN A 193 14.13 16.68 9.66
CA ASN A 193 14.60 15.60 10.52
C ASN A 193 15.80 14.92 9.82
N PRO A 194 16.74 14.28 10.52
CA PRO A 194 17.85 13.56 9.87
C PRO A 194 17.45 12.55 8.78
N LYS A 195 16.22 12.02 8.81
CA LYS A 195 15.73 11.03 7.87
C LYS A 195 14.78 11.60 6.81
N PHE A 196 14.15 12.75 7.07
CA PHE A 196 13.17 13.30 6.14
C PHE A 196 13.08 14.81 6.19
N VAL A 197 12.56 15.38 5.11
CA VAL A 197 12.14 16.79 5.02
C VAL A 197 10.65 16.82 4.68
N LEU A 198 9.85 17.50 5.52
CA LEU A 198 8.42 17.72 5.28
C LEU A 198 8.20 19.19 4.95
N THR A 199 7.50 19.47 3.84
CA THR A 199 7.08 20.81 3.44
C THR A 199 5.56 20.88 3.31
N ALA A 200 4.94 21.93 3.90
CA ALA A 200 3.49 22.12 3.88
C ALA A 200 3.13 23.61 3.98
N ASP A 201 1.88 23.97 3.65
CA ASP A 201 1.36 25.30 4.00
C ASP A 201 0.93 25.38 5.46
N THR A 202 0.32 24.31 5.96
CA THR A 202 -0.19 24.24 7.33
C THR A 202 0.12 22.87 7.93
N LEU A 203 0.65 22.86 9.16
CA LEU A 203 0.98 21.65 9.92
C LEU A 203 0.45 21.78 11.34
N TYR A 204 -0.27 20.77 11.83
CA TYR A 204 -0.52 20.58 13.25
C TYR A 204 0.49 19.60 13.81
N TYR A 205 1.11 19.93 14.94
CA TYR A 205 2.12 19.08 15.57
C TYR A 205 1.86 18.96 17.05
N ASN A 206 1.88 17.74 17.56
CA ASN A 206 1.81 17.49 19.00
C ASN A 206 3.20 17.14 19.51
N THR A 207 3.74 17.98 20.41
CA THR A 207 5.11 17.85 20.91
C THR A 207 5.28 16.75 21.96
N GLU A 208 4.20 16.17 22.49
CA GLU A 208 4.23 15.04 23.42
C GLU A 208 4.12 13.70 22.69
N SER A 209 3.14 13.57 21.78
CA SER A 209 2.93 12.35 20.99
C SER A 209 3.82 12.27 19.74
N TYR A 210 4.51 13.36 19.37
CA TYR A 210 5.34 13.49 18.16
C TYR A 210 4.56 13.27 16.86
N GLN A 211 3.25 13.51 16.87
CA GLN A 211 2.39 13.37 15.72
C GLN A 211 2.26 14.68 14.95
N ALA A 212 2.51 14.61 13.65
CA ALA A 212 2.29 15.67 12.68
C ALA A 212 1.03 15.34 11.87
N ASP A 213 -0.01 16.17 11.97
CA ASP A 213 -1.23 16.04 11.16
C ASP A 213 -1.07 16.91 9.91
N LEU A 214 -1.24 16.29 8.75
CA LEU A 214 -1.08 16.89 7.42
C LEU A 214 -2.39 17.60 7.03
N VAL A 215 -2.31 18.90 6.77
CA VAL A 215 -3.48 19.71 6.41
C VAL A 215 -3.20 20.50 5.14
N GLY A 216 -3.80 20.06 4.03
CA GLY A 216 -3.54 20.58 2.71
C GLY A 216 -2.27 20.00 2.05
N PRO A 217 -1.89 20.51 0.86
CA PRO A 217 -0.79 19.96 0.10
C PRO A 217 0.49 19.87 0.90
N THR A 218 0.98 18.64 1.10
CA THR A 218 2.17 18.32 1.87
C THR A 218 3.05 17.39 1.06
N GLN A 219 4.36 17.67 1.07
CA GLN A 219 5.39 16.81 0.50
C GLN A 219 6.33 16.34 1.62
N ILE A 220 6.62 15.05 1.64
CA ILE A 220 7.64 14.47 2.52
C ILE A 220 8.66 13.78 1.63
N ILE A 221 9.94 14.16 1.77
CA ILE A 221 11.07 13.49 1.11
C ILE A 221 11.79 12.69 2.19
N TYR A 222 11.78 11.37 2.07
CA TYR A 222 12.35 10.44 3.03
C TYR A 222 13.63 9.82 2.46
N GLU A 223 14.75 9.94 3.20
CA GLU A 223 16.09 9.41 2.84
C GLU A 223 16.53 9.73 1.41
N GLU A 224 16.05 10.85 0.83
CA GLU A 224 16.27 11.28 -0.57
C GLU A 224 15.76 10.27 -1.64
N GLU A 225 15.19 9.15 -1.25
CA GLU A 225 14.76 8.06 -2.14
C GLU A 225 13.24 8.02 -2.34
N THR A 226 12.47 8.40 -1.33
CA THR A 226 11.01 8.30 -1.38
C THR A 226 10.36 9.66 -1.22
N THR A 227 9.52 10.04 -2.19
CA THR A 227 8.68 11.23 -2.13
C THR A 227 7.24 10.85 -1.85
N ILE A 228 6.65 11.41 -0.79
CA ILE A 228 5.26 11.23 -0.41
C ILE A 228 4.52 12.55 -0.67
N LEU A 229 3.45 12.49 -1.44
CA LEU A 229 2.53 13.60 -1.71
C LEU A 229 1.18 13.29 -1.07
N SER A 230 0.77 14.10 -0.11
CA SER A 230 -0.49 13.91 0.60
C SER A 230 -1.15 15.26 0.89
N SER A 231 -2.47 15.29 1.01
CA SER A 231 -3.21 16.47 1.44
C SER A 231 -3.87 16.29 2.81
N ASN A 232 -3.90 15.06 3.31
CA ASN A 232 -4.55 14.69 4.57
C ASN A 232 -3.91 13.42 5.15
N GLY A 233 -3.89 13.33 6.47
CA GLY A 233 -3.32 12.19 7.17
C GLY A 233 -2.47 12.62 8.35
N TRP A 234 -1.69 11.69 8.86
CA TRP A 234 -0.74 11.97 9.92
C TRP A 234 0.55 11.17 9.76
N TYR A 235 1.62 11.71 10.30
CA TYR A 235 2.94 11.08 10.41
C TYR A 235 3.46 11.23 11.84
N ASN A 236 3.95 10.16 12.44
CA ASN A 236 4.59 10.20 13.75
C ASN A 236 6.11 10.21 13.58
N THR A 237 6.75 11.31 14.01
CA THR A 237 8.18 11.55 13.79
C THR A 237 9.09 10.66 14.66
N GLN A 238 8.55 10.04 15.71
CA GLN A 238 9.31 9.17 16.61
C GLN A 238 9.14 7.69 16.26
N THR A 239 7.91 7.24 15.97
CA THR A 239 7.61 5.83 15.67
C THR A 239 7.70 5.51 14.18
N GLU A 240 7.83 6.53 13.33
CA GLU A 240 7.85 6.43 11.87
C GLU A 240 6.62 5.72 11.28
N LYS A 241 5.48 5.80 11.99
CA LYS A 241 4.19 5.34 11.51
C LYS A 241 3.46 6.47 10.79
N SER A 242 2.70 6.12 9.77
CA SER A 242 1.88 7.07 9.03
C SER A 242 0.57 6.48 8.58
N GLN A 243 -0.41 7.36 8.43
CA GLN A 243 -1.64 7.08 7.70
C GLN A 243 -1.92 8.26 6.79
N LEU A 244 -1.94 7.99 5.51
CA LEU A 244 -2.19 8.96 4.47
C LEU A 244 -3.60 8.75 3.92
N LEU A 245 -4.32 9.82 3.68
CA LEU A 245 -5.72 9.82 3.24
C LEU A 245 -5.84 10.58 1.90
N ASP A 246 -7.07 10.64 1.37
CA ASP A 246 -7.41 11.47 0.21
C ASP A 246 -6.56 11.18 -1.04
N ARG A 247 -6.37 9.90 -1.33
CA ARG A 247 -5.67 9.42 -2.51
C ARG A 247 -4.22 9.90 -2.61
N SER A 248 -3.51 9.76 -1.54
CA SER A 248 -2.08 10.09 -1.46
C SER A 248 -1.23 9.25 -2.44
N ARG A 249 -0.06 9.80 -2.76
CA ARG A 249 0.87 9.16 -3.71
C ARG A 249 2.26 9.04 -3.10
N ILE A 250 2.83 7.85 -3.19
CA ILE A 250 4.21 7.55 -2.82
C ILE A 250 4.98 7.28 -4.11
N ILE A 251 6.15 7.90 -4.26
CA ILE A 251 7.01 7.78 -5.43
C ILE A 251 8.40 7.42 -4.93
N HIS A 252 8.91 6.27 -5.35
CA HIS A 252 10.26 5.83 -5.04
C HIS A 252 11.22 6.13 -6.20
N SER A 253 12.49 6.37 -5.90
CA SER A 253 13.52 6.75 -6.88
C SER A 253 13.78 5.67 -7.94
N ASP A 254 13.46 4.40 -7.68
CA ASP A 254 13.57 3.28 -8.63
C ASP A 254 12.44 3.24 -9.67
N GLY A 255 11.54 4.23 -9.68
CA GLY A 255 10.42 4.33 -10.61
C GLY A 255 9.14 3.64 -10.15
N LYS A 256 9.10 3.10 -8.93
CA LYS A 256 7.87 2.56 -8.34
C LYS A 256 7.00 3.67 -7.78
N THR A 257 5.70 3.56 -8.00
CA THR A 257 4.71 4.48 -7.43
C THR A 257 3.56 3.70 -6.80
N LEU A 258 3.04 4.23 -5.68
CA LEU A 258 1.86 3.68 -5.00
C LEU A 258 0.85 4.78 -4.75
N THR A 259 -0.42 4.49 -5.06
CA THR A 259 -1.55 5.38 -4.81
C THR A 259 -2.69 4.58 -4.17
N GLY A 260 -3.44 5.18 -3.25
CA GLY A 260 -4.62 4.57 -2.63
C GLY A 260 -5.42 5.61 -1.86
N ASP A 261 -6.69 5.32 -1.58
CA ASP A 261 -7.56 6.25 -0.82
C ASP A 261 -7.10 6.37 0.63
N THR A 262 -6.60 5.27 1.20
CA THR A 262 -5.95 5.23 2.50
C THR A 262 -4.70 4.37 2.42
N ILE A 263 -3.56 4.91 2.85
CA ILE A 263 -2.29 4.21 2.92
C ILE A 263 -1.80 4.27 4.37
N TYR A 264 -1.69 3.12 5.01
CA TYR A 264 -1.04 2.97 6.32
C TYR A 264 0.35 2.38 6.14
N TYR A 265 1.32 2.90 6.88
CA TYR A 265 2.68 2.38 6.87
C TYR A 265 3.32 2.40 8.26
N ASP A 266 3.96 1.31 8.62
CA ASP A 266 4.74 1.14 9.84
C ASP A 266 6.18 0.78 9.45
N LYS A 267 7.06 1.78 9.44
CA LYS A 267 8.46 1.64 9.02
C LYS A 267 9.24 0.68 9.91
N ALA A 268 8.95 0.64 11.21
CA ALA A 268 9.69 -0.17 12.16
C ALA A 268 9.63 -1.68 11.85
N ILE A 269 8.51 -2.13 11.29
CA ILE A 269 8.30 -3.53 10.90
C ILE A 269 8.23 -3.71 9.38
N GLY A 270 8.40 -2.62 8.61
CA GLY A 270 8.31 -2.67 7.15
C GLY A 270 6.94 -3.12 6.64
N PHE A 271 5.86 -2.78 7.34
CA PHE A 271 4.49 -3.18 6.97
C PHE A 271 3.72 -2.02 6.37
N GLY A 272 3.19 -2.25 5.17
CA GLY A 272 2.31 -1.32 4.47
C GLY A 272 0.95 -1.93 4.18
N GLN A 273 -0.10 -1.11 4.26
CA GLN A 273 -1.47 -1.49 3.94
C GLN A 273 -2.15 -0.38 3.15
N VAL A 274 -2.86 -0.75 2.09
CA VAL A 274 -3.57 0.18 1.21
C VAL A 274 -5.03 -0.23 1.09
N PHE A 275 -5.92 0.74 1.18
CA PHE A 275 -7.36 0.56 0.98
C PHE A 275 -7.89 1.56 -0.04
N GLY A 276 -8.82 1.09 -0.87
CA GLY A 276 -9.56 1.87 -1.87
C GLY A 276 -8.70 2.28 -3.05
N HIS A 277 -9.13 1.91 -4.25
CA HIS A 277 -8.54 2.31 -5.54
C HIS A 277 -7.01 2.23 -5.58
N MET A 278 -6.46 1.15 -5.00
CA MET A 278 -5.02 0.93 -5.01
C MET A 278 -4.50 0.84 -6.44
N GLN A 279 -3.42 1.55 -6.71
CA GLN A 279 -2.64 1.44 -7.93
C GLN A 279 -1.15 1.45 -7.56
N SER A 280 -0.44 0.38 -7.88
CA SER A 280 1.00 0.27 -7.74
C SER A 280 1.62 0.09 -9.12
N THR A 281 2.47 1.02 -9.54
CA THR A 281 3.14 0.99 -10.85
C THR A 281 4.63 0.78 -10.66
N ASP A 282 5.18 -0.21 -11.35
CA ASP A 282 6.61 -0.46 -11.46
C ASP A 282 7.04 -0.13 -12.90
N SER A 283 7.68 1.03 -13.08
CA SER A 283 8.11 1.49 -14.41
C SER A 283 9.32 0.71 -14.94
N THR A 284 10.10 0.08 -14.06
CA THR A 284 11.27 -0.72 -14.44
C THR A 284 10.84 -2.05 -15.05
N ASN A 285 9.87 -2.72 -14.40
CA ASN A 285 9.31 -3.97 -14.88
C ASN A 285 8.10 -3.76 -15.81
N GLN A 286 7.71 -2.52 -16.06
CA GLN A 286 6.60 -2.14 -16.96
C GLN A 286 5.28 -2.82 -16.59
N MET A 287 4.96 -2.82 -15.30
CA MET A 287 3.76 -3.44 -14.73
C MET A 287 2.98 -2.47 -13.88
N THR A 288 1.66 -2.61 -13.87
CA THR A 288 0.78 -1.89 -12.94
C THR A 288 -0.19 -2.86 -12.27
N LEU A 289 -0.25 -2.79 -10.95
CA LEU A 289 -1.10 -3.61 -10.10
C LEU A 289 -2.24 -2.76 -9.55
N TYR A 290 -3.46 -3.24 -9.65
CA TYR A 290 -4.68 -2.59 -9.17
C TYR A 290 -5.41 -3.50 -8.17
N GLY A 291 -6.19 -2.88 -7.26
CA GLY A 291 -7.08 -3.57 -6.34
C GLY A 291 -7.71 -2.61 -5.35
N ASN A 292 -8.57 -3.10 -4.46
CA ASN A 292 -9.18 -2.29 -3.40
C ASN A 292 -8.53 -2.51 -2.03
N LYS A 293 -7.78 -3.60 -1.86
CA LYS A 293 -6.99 -3.86 -0.65
C LYS A 293 -5.65 -4.46 -1.03
N GLY A 294 -4.57 -3.91 -0.47
CA GLY A 294 -3.21 -4.44 -0.59
C GLY A 294 -2.47 -4.41 0.73
N GLU A 295 -1.58 -5.39 0.92
CA GLU A 295 -0.64 -5.42 2.03
C GLU A 295 0.76 -5.80 1.52
N VAL A 296 1.78 -5.21 2.12
CA VAL A 296 3.18 -5.44 1.77
C VAL A 296 4.04 -5.56 3.03
N TRP A 297 4.98 -6.49 3.00
CA TRP A 297 6.02 -6.67 4.01
C TRP A 297 7.37 -6.41 3.33
N GLU A 298 7.89 -5.20 3.49
CA GLU A 298 9.09 -4.69 2.83
C GLU A 298 10.33 -5.56 3.12
N HIS A 299 10.52 -5.98 4.38
CA HIS A 299 11.67 -6.79 4.78
C HIS A 299 11.77 -8.16 4.10
N SER A 300 10.64 -8.71 3.66
CA SER A 300 10.57 -10.02 2.98
C SER A 300 10.24 -9.88 1.50
N ASN A 301 10.02 -8.65 0.99
CA ASN A 301 9.51 -8.37 -0.35
C ASN A 301 8.26 -9.18 -0.72
N ASN A 302 7.42 -9.48 0.30
CA ASN A 302 6.18 -10.20 0.13
C ASN A 302 5.00 -9.24 0.15
N GLY A 303 3.94 -9.59 -0.56
CA GLY A 303 2.73 -8.81 -0.56
C GLY A 303 1.56 -9.52 -1.21
N TYR A 304 0.38 -8.98 -1.00
CA TYR A 304 -0.80 -9.41 -1.75
C TYR A 304 -1.72 -8.24 -2.07
N VAL A 305 -2.52 -8.45 -3.10
CA VAL A 305 -3.61 -7.55 -3.48
C VAL A 305 -4.86 -8.38 -3.69
N THR A 306 -5.98 -7.91 -3.17
CA THR A 306 -7.28 -8.57 -3.27
C THR A 306 -8.39 -7.54 -3.50
N ASP A 307 -9.61 -8.03 -3.70
CA ASP A 307 -10.79 -7.24 -4.00
C ASP A 307 -10.61 -6.46 -5.32
N SER A 308 -11.01 -7.11 -6.39
CA SER A 308 -10.81 -6.66 -7.78
C SER A 308 -9.33 -6.56 -8.19
N ALA A 309 -8.51 -7.50 -7.71
CA ALA A 309 -7.10 -7.52 -8.01
C ALA A 309 -6.85 -7.74 -9.51
N MET A 310 -6.03 -6.87 -10.10
CA MET A 310 -5.66 -6.93 -11.51
C MET A 310 -4.21 -6.51 -11.69
N VAL A 311 -3.48 -7.22 -12.52
CA VAL A 311 -2.18 -6.78 -13.04
C VAL A 311 -2.27 -6.48 -14.53
N VAL A 312 -1.64 -5.40 -14.94
CA VAL A 312 -1.46 -5.01 -16.34
C VAL A 312 0.03 -5.01 -16.63
N ASP A 313 0.46 -5.88 -17.53
CA ASP A 313 1.80 -5.87 -18.09
C ASP A 313 1.77 -5.08 -19.41
N TRP A 314 2.59 -4.04 -19.48
CA TRP A 314 2.71 -3.15 -20.62
C TRP A 314 4.15 -3.12 -21.18
N SER A 315 4.92 -4.19 -20.93
CA SER A 315 6.28 -4.37 -21.45
C SER A 315 6.30 -4.46 -22.98
N ASP A 316 5.26 -5.04 -23.57
CA ASP A 316 5.00 -4.91 -25.01
C ASP A 316 4.16 -3.65 -25.26
N SER A 317 4.76 -2.65 -25.93
CA SER A 317 4.08 -1.38 -26.25
C SER A 317 2.90 -1.53 -27.22
N THR A 318 2.79 -2.68 -27.89
CA THR A 318 1.76 -2.96 -28.91
C THR A 318 0.60 -3.78 -28.35
N MET A 319 0.87 -4.66 -27.38
CA MET A 319 -0.12 -5.59 -26.85
C MET A 319 0.00 -5.72 -25.33
N TYR A 320 -0.94 -5.13 -24.59
CA TYR A 320 -0.96 -5.25 -23.14
C TYR A 320 -1.59 -6.57 -22.69
N THR A 321 -1.02 -7.15 -21.63
CA THR A 321 -1.57 -8.32 -20.97
C THR A 321 -2.29 -7.90 -19.69
N TYR A 322 -3.55 -8.28 -19.56
CA TYR A 322 -4.40 -8.05 -18.40
C TYR A 322 -4.65 -9.38 -17.70
N MET A 323 -4.39 -9.46 -16.41
CA MET A 323 -4.72 -10.63 -15.60
C MET A 323 -5.50 -10.21 -14.35
N HIS A 324 -6.64 -10.84 -14.13
CA HIS A 324 -7.44 -10.72 -12.90
C HIS A 324 -7.41 -12.03 -12.12
N ALA A 325 -7.48 -11.90 -10.79
CA ALA A 325 -7.74 -12.99 -9.85
C ALA A 325 -8.43 -12.41 -8.60
N ASP A 326 -9.06 -13.23 -7.78
CA ASP A 326 -9.60 -12.79 -6.50
C ASP A 326 -8.48 -12.25 -5.60
N THR A 327 -7.31 -12.89 -5.62
CA THR A 327 -6.12 -12.44 -4.89
C THR A 327 -4.84 -12.73 -5.68
N LEU A 328 -3.97 -11.74 -5.73
CA LEU A 328 -2.62 -11.80 -6.30
C LEU A 328 -1.59 -11.72 -5.18
N PHE A 329 -0.70 -12.69 -5.10
CA PHE A 329 0.42 -12.74 -4.15
C PHE A 329 1.74 -12.58 -4.88
N THR A 330 2.66 -11.86 -4.27
CA THR A 330 4.06 -11.80 -4.68
C THR A 330 4.94 -12.18 -3.50
N GLU A 331 5.96 -12.99 -3.78
CA GLU A 331 6.91 -13.45 -2.78
C GLU A 331 8.32 -13.43 -3.36
N GLU A 332 9.28 -13.05 -2.55
CA GLU A 332 10.69 -13.21 -2.86
C GLU A 332 11.22 -14.50 -2.18
N ILE A 333 11.61 -15.47 -2.98
CA ILE A 333 12.09 -16.77 -2.50
C ILE A 333 13.62 -16.78 -2.50
N PRO A 334 14.26 -16.83 -1.33
CA PRO A 334 15.71 -16.91 -1.26
C PRO A 334 16.20 -18.29 -1.67
N TYR A 335 17.34 -18.34 -2.37
CA TYR A 335 18.04 -19.59 -2.66
C TYR A 335 19.55 -19.34 -2.77
N GLN A 336 20.32 -20.41 -2.78
CA GLN A 336 21.76 -20.34 -2.89
C GLN A 336 22.22 -20.89 -4.24
N ILE A 337 23.12 -20.17 -4.88
CA ILE A 337 23.86 -20.63 -6.05
C ILE A 337 25.31 -20.85 -5.66
N PHE A 338 25.94 -21.87 -6.22
CA PHE A 338 27.38 -22.01 -6.10
C PHE A 338 28.06 -21.53 -7.38
N GLN A 339 29.13 -20.82 -7.23
CA GLN A 339 29.98 -20.35 -8.31
C GLN A 339 31.37 -21.01 -8.15
N LEU A 340 31.82 -21.62 -9.21
CA LEU A 340 33.19 -22.14 -9.27
C LEU A 340 34.12 -20.94 -9.58
N ILE A 341 35.06 -20.67 -8.69
CA ILE A 341 36.10 -19.67 -8.90
C ILE A 341 37.31 -20.41 -9.45
N PRO A 342 37.70 -20.15 -10.72
CA PRO A 342 38.90 -20.76 -11.28
C PRO A 342 40.14 -20.36 -10.44
N LYS A 343 40.98 -21.31 -10.10
CA LYS A 343 42.30 -21.08 -9.50
C LYS A 343 43.36 -21.12 -10.59
N ASP A 344 44.35 -20.26 -10.42
CA ASP A 344 45.53 -20.29 -11.27
C ASP A 344 46.23 -21.66 -11.16
N SER A 345 46.79 -22.12 -12.27
CA SER A 345 47.64 -23.32 -12.26
C SER A 345 48.90 -23.04 -11.44
N ILE A 346 49.30 -24.01 -10.64
CA ILE A 346 50.55 -23.95 -9.90
C ILE A 346 51.63 -24.82 -10.55
N LEU A 347 52.89 -24.35 -10.46
CA LEU A 347 54.03 -25.09 -10.97
C LEU A 347 54.50 -26.09 -9.89
N VAL A 348 54.32 -27.37 -10.09
CA VAL A 348 54.78 -28.45 -9.21
C VAL A 348 55.78 -29.32 -10.00
N ASP A 349 57.01 -29.48 -9.48
CA ASP A 349 58.06 -30.25 -10.11
C ASP A 349 58.33 -29.89 -11.59
N SER A 350 58.34 -28.60 -11.91
CA SER A 350 58.48 -28.05 -13.28
C SER A 350 57.34 -28.37 -14.26
N VAL A 351 56.21 -28.83 -13.76
CA VAL A 351 54.99 -29.09 -14.53
C VAL A 351 53.85 -28.19 -14.02
N TRP A 352 53.16 -27.48 -14.92
CA TRP A 352 51.97 -26.70 -14.59
C TRP A 352 50.80 -27.63 -14.29
N GLN A 353 50.28 -27.56 -13.07
CA GLN A 353 49.12 -28.35 -12.63
C GLN A 353 47.92 -27.40 -12.40
N ALA A 354 46.80 -27.75 -13.01
CA ALA A 354 45.53 -27.04 -12.73
C ALA A 354 45.05 -27.37 -11.31
N GLN A 355 44.69 -26.34 -10.56
CA GLN A 355 44.07 -26.49 -9.26
C GLN A 355 42.57 -26.71 -9.40
N ALA A 356 41.98 -27.47 -8.48
CA ALA A 356 40.53 -27.57 -8.38
C ALA A 356 39.96 -26.17 -8.03
N PRO A 357 38.88 -25.75 -8.73
CA PRO A 357 38.26 -24.44 -8.45
C PRO A 357 37.73 -24.41 -7.01
N ASP A 358 37.76 -23.22 -6.40
CA ASP A 358 37.03 -22.97 -5.16
C ASP A 358 35.54 -22.85 -5.42
N THR A 359 34.74 -23.29 -4.45
CA THR A 359 33.28 -23.12 -4.50
C THR A 359 32.89 -21.98 -3.60
N LEU A 360 32.29 -20.92 -4.19
CA LEU A 360 31.69 -19.82 -3.47
C LEU A 360 30.17 -19.97 -3.49
N TRP A 361 29.55 -20.05 -2.33
CA TRP A 361 28.10 -19.99 -2.19
C TRP A 361 27.68 -18.52 -2.17
N LYS A 362 26.75 -18.17 -3.03
CA LYS A 362 26.18 -16.83 -3.10
C LYS A 362 24.69 -16.93 -2.86
N ASP A 363 24.23 -16.17 -1.86
CA ASP A 363 22.81 -15.98 -1.63
C ASP A 363 22.22 -15.12 -2.75
N THR A 364 21.09 -15.50 -3.24
CA THR A 364 20.30 -14.79 -4.26
C THR A 364 18.81 -15.08 -4.01
N SER A 365 17.94 -14.44 -4.76
CA SER A 365 16.51 -14.65 -4.67
C SER A 365 15.86 -14.58 -6.05
N TYR A 366 14.62 -15.06 -6.13
CA TYR A 366 13.77 -14.87 -7.30
C TYR A 366 12.36 -14.49 -6.88
N GLN A 367 11.68 -13.78 -7.74
CA GLN A 367 10.27 -13.43 -7.54
C GLN A 367 9.37 -14.57 -7.96
N GLN A 368 8.37 -14.86 -7.14
CA GLN A 368 7.28 -15.77 -7.40
C GLN A 368 5.96 -15.02 -7.33
N LEU A 369 5.13 -15.14 -8.36
CA LEU A 369 3.76 -14.62 -8.35
C LEU A 369 2.78 -15.79 -8.29
N ARG A 370 1.74 -15.66 -7.46
CA ARG A 370 0.62 -16.60 -7.37
C ARG A 370 -0.70 -15.86 -7.48
N ALA A 371 -1.59 -16.36 -8.28
CA ALA A 371 -2.93 -15.83 -8.47
C ALA A 371 -3.98 -16.88 -8.06
N TYR A 372 -4.93 -16.54 -7.21
CA TYR A 372 -6.03 -17.35 -6.67
C TYR A 372 -7.27 -16.48 -6.55
N TYR A 373 -8.43 -16.88 -6.84
CA TYR A 373 -9.06 -17.85 -7.71
C TYR A 373 -9.65 -17.11 -8.91
N HIS A 374 -10.43 -17.79 -9.75
CA HIS A 374 -11.11 -17.20 -10.91
C HIS A 374 -10.17 -16.44 -11.84
N VAL A 375 -8.98 -17.00 -12.07
CA VAL A 375 -7.97 -16.32 -12.89
C VAL A 375 -8.45 -16.22 -14.33
N ARG A 376 -8.39 -15.00 -14.86
CA ARG A 376 -8.73 -14.66 -16.25
C ARG A 376 -7.64 -13.76 -16.81
N ILE A 377 -7.13 -14.15 -17.97
CA ILE A 377 -6.05 -13.45 -18.69
C ILE A 377 -6.58 -13.01 -20.04
N TYR A 378 -6.33 -11.78 -20.40
CA TYR A 378 -6.63 -11.22 -21.70
C TYR A 378 -5.39 -10.56 -22.30
N ARG A 379 -5.05 -10.94 -23.50
CA ARG A 379 -4.20 -10.26 -24.45
C ARG A 379 -4.86 -10.40 -25.81
N GLU A 380 -4.68 -9.44 -26.72
CA GLU A 380 -5.42 -9.43 -28.00
C GLU A 380 -5.26 -10.74 -28.79
N ASP A 381 -4.06 -11.32 -28.82
CA ASP A 381 -3.74 -12.56 -29.54
C ASP A 381 -3.91 -13.84 -28.70
N MET A 382 -4.02 -13.73 -27.36
CA MET A 382 -4.11 -14.87 -26.46
C MET A 382 -5.01 -14.58 -25.26
N GLN A 383 -5.91 -15.50 -24.94
CA GLN A 383 -6.73 -15.42 -23.74
C GLN A 383 -6.62 -16.72 -22.95
N SER A 384 -6.86 -16.63 -21.63
CA SER A 384 -6.89 -17.83 -20.79
C SER A 384 -7.82 -17.66 -19.60
N VAL A 385 -8.38 -18.77 -19.15
CA VAL A 385 -9.11 -18.88 -17.89
C VAL A 385 -8.67 -20.14 -17.15
N CYS A 386 -8.50 -20.03 -15.83
CA CYS A 386 -8.11 -21.14 -14.96
C CYS A 386 -8.54 -20.83 -13.52
N ASP A 387 -8.30 -21.78 -12.61
CA ASP A 387 -8.56 -21.56 -11.18
C ASP A 387 -7.41 -20.76 -10.54
N SER A 388 -6.17 -21.13 -10.84
CA SER A 388 -5.01 -20.49 -10.26
C SER A 388 -3.81 -20.47 -11.21
N VAL A 389 -2.92 -19.49 -11.00
CA VAL A 389 -1.67 -19.32 -11.74
C VAL A 389 -0.50 -19.20 -10.77
N ARG A 390 0.62 -19.80 -11.15
CA ARG A 390 1.91 -19.61 -10.49
C ARG A 390 2.96 -19.25 -11.51
N TYR A 391 3.62 -18.12 -11.34
CA TYR A 391 4.85 -17.78 -12.05
C TYR A 391 6.05 -18.05 -11.16
N HIS A 392 7.01 -18.84 -11.66
CA HIS A 392 8.24 -19.19 -10.98
C HIS A 392 9.42 -18.48 -11.66
N GLY A 393 9.86 -17.37 -11.06
CA GLY A 393 10.81 -16.45 -11.70
C GLY A 393 12.19 -17.06 -11.95
N ARG A 394 12.63 -18.05 -11.13
CA ARG A 394 13.93 -18.72 -11.33
C ARG A 394 14.01 -19.50 -12.64
N ASP A 395 12.96 -20.25 -12.94
CA ASP A 395 12.92 -21.16 -14.08
C ASP A 395 12.11 -20.57 -15.24
N SER A 396 11.54 -19.37 -15.04
CA SER A 396 10.68 -18.66 -16.00
C SER A 396 9.51 -19.52 -16.49
N ILE A 397 8.82 -20.19 -15.55
CA ILE A 397 7.69 -21.06 -15.84
C ILE A 397 6.40 -20.41 -15.34
N VAL A 398 5.42 -20.26 -16.23
CA VAL A 398 4.03 -19.92 -15.88
C VAL A 398 3.20 -21.18 -15.86
N SER A 399 2.64 -21.53 -14.73
CA SER A 399 1.81 -22.72 -14.54
C SER A 399 0.37 -22.35 -14.26
N LEU A 400 -0.56 -22.88 -15.06
CA LEU A 400 -1.99 -22.71 -14.93
C LEU A 400 -2.59 -24.01 -14.39
N TYR A 401 -3.42 -23.91 -13.36
CA TYR A 401 -4.02 -25.04 -12.65
C TYR A 401 -5.56 -24.91 -12.61
N GLY A 402 -6.21 -26.04 -12.31
CA GLY A 402 -7.66 -26.10 -12.16
C GLY A 402 -8.36 -26.02 -13.49
N ASN A 403 -8.03 -26.95 -14.38
CA ASN A 403 -8.65 -27.06 -15.69
C ASN A 403 -8.51 -25.79 -16.55
N PRO A 404 -7.29 -25.34 -16.87
CA PRO A 404 -7.06 -24.19 -17.73
C PRO A 404 -7.66 -24.37 -19.13
N VAL A 405 -8.14 -23.26 -19.70
CA VAL A 405 -8.45 -23.14 -21.14
C VAL A 405 -7.69 -21.96 -21.68
N CYS A 406 -6.99 -22.17 -22.77
CA CYS A 406 -6.25 -21.13 -23.49
C CYS A 406 -6.76 -21.02 -24.92
N TRP A 407 -6.89 -19.80 -25.43
CA TRP A 407 -7.30 -19.50 -26.81
C TRP A 407 -6.25 -18.67 -27.52
N ASN A 408 -6.06 -18.97 -28.80
CA ASN A 408 -5.30 -18.16 -29.75
C ASN A 408 -5.98 -18.22 -31.11
N GLY A 409 -6.57 -17.10 -31.56
CA GLY A 409 -7.39 -17.08 -32.76
C GLY A 409 -8.56 -18.05 -32.67
N SER A 410 -8.68 -19.00 -33.61
CA SER A 410 -9.69 -20.06 -33.64
C SER A 410 -9.28 -21.34 -32.88
N ASN A 411 -8.14 -21.34 -32.17
CA ASN A 411 -7.66 -22.48 -31.46
C ASN A 411 -8.00 -22.40 -29.97
N GLN A 412 -8.38 -23.52 -29.38
CA GLN A 412 -8.58 -23.73 -27.96
C GLN A 412 -7.68 -24.89 -27.51
N VAL A 413 -6.96 -24.71 -26.40
CA VAL A 413 -6.18 -25.77 -25.75
C VAL A 413 -6.60 -25.86 -24.29
N SER A 414 -6.78 -27.07 -23.78
CA SER A 414 -7.06 -27.33 -22.36
C SER A 414 -6.40 -28.59 -21.87
N ALA A 415 -6.21 -28.66 -20.55
CA ALA A 415 -5.61 -29.79 -19.84
C ALA A 415 -6.05 -29.72 -18.36
N ASP A 416 -5.62 -30.68 -17.52
CA ASP A 416 -5.74 -30.57 -16.06
C ASP A 416 -4.81 -29.49 -15.51
N SER A 417 -3.59 -29.35 -16.11
CA SER A 417 -2.68 -28.22 -15.92
C SER A 417 -1.90 -27.90 -17.20
N ILE A 418 -1.54 -26.63 -17.37
CA ILE A 418 -0.70 -26.16 -18.49
C ILE A 418 0.51 -25.42 -17.93
N HIS A 419 1.70 -25.80 -18.37
CA HIS A 419 2.95 -25.15 -18.03
C HIS A 419 3.55 -24.48 -19.27
N ILE A 420 3.79 -23.18 -19.18
CA ILE A 420 4.37 -22.36 -20.25
C ILE A 420 5.81 -22.05 -19.86
N TYR A 421 6.75 -22.48 -20.66
CA TYR A 421 8.18 -22.28 -20.47
C TYR A 421 8.63 -21.08 -21.30
N VAL A 422 9.21 -20.09 -20.62
CA VAL A 422 9.67 -18.85 -21.26
C VAL A 422 11.20 -18.83 -21.26
N ARG A 423 11.80 -18.49 -22.42
CA ARG A 423 13.23 -18.35 -22.59
C ARG A 423 13.54 -17.01 -23.27
N ASN A 424 14.37 -16.19 -22.62
CA ASN A 424 14.74 -14.85 -23.12
C ASN A 424 13.55 -13.92 -23.41
N GLY A 425 12.44 -14.08 -22.69
CA GLY A 425 11.23 -13.30 -22.87
C GLY A 425 10.20 -13.89 -23.82
N ASP A 426 10.58 -14.91 -24.61
CA ASP A 426 9.68 -15.58 -25.56
C ASP A 426 9.23 -16.96 -25.06
N ILE A 427 8.05 -17.41 -25.49
CA ILE A 427 7.58 -18.76 -25.20
C ILE A 427 8.44 -19.76 -25.97
N ASP A 428 9.06 -20.70 -25.25
CA ASP A 428 9.84 -21.81 -25.82
C ASP A 428 8.94 -23.01 -26.15
N TYR A 429 8.15 -23.44 -25.16
CA TYR A 429 7.13 -24.48 -25.37
C TYR A 429 6.04 -24.43 -24.31
N LEU A 430 4.88 -25.02 -24.64
CA LEU A 430 3.75 -25.22 -23.75
C LEU A 430 3.62 -26.72 -23.46
N HIS A 431 3.39 -27.08 -22.21
CA HIS A 431 3.25 -28.45 -21.77
C HIS A 431 1.92 -28.64 -21.05
N GLY A 432 0.97 -29.28 -21.71
CA GLY A 432 -0.29 -29.71 -21.14
C GLY A 432 -0.17 -31.10 -20.50
N ILE A 433 -0.67 -31.27 -19.29
CA ILE A 433 -0.63 -32.50 -18.52
C ILE A 433 -2.02 -32.87 -18.05
N GLY A 434 -2.40 -34.12 -18.31
CA GLY A 434 -3.69 -34.69 -17.95
C GLY A 434 -4.83 -34.21 -18.87
N ASN A 435 -5.58 -35.14 -19.45
CA ASN A 435 -6.75 -34.88 -20.27
C ASN A 435 -6.57 -33.73 -21.28
N THR A 436 -5.45 -33.73 -22.00
CA THR A 436 -5.11 -32.66 -22.92
C THR A 436 -5.95 -32.73 -24.19
N ILE A 437 -6.49 -31.60 -24.61
CA ILE A 437 -7.15 -31.48 -25.91
C ILE A 437 -6.85 -30.13 -26.55
N ALA A 438 -6.45 -30.17 -27.82
CA ALA A 438 -6.35 -29.01 -28.69
C ALA A 438 -7.46 -29.07 -29.74
N ILE A 439 -8.18 -27.97 -29.93
CA ILE A 439 -9.32 -27.87 -30.82
C ILE A 439 -9.11 -26.64 -31.73
N LYS A 440 -9.30 -26.80 -33.02
CA LYS A 440 -9.33 -25.71 -33.98
C LYS A 440 -10.69 -25.65 -34.67
N GLN A 441 -11.36 -24.51 -34.58
CA GLN A 441 -12.60 -24.31 -35.28
C GLN A 441 -12.32 -24.03 -36.77
N GLU A 442 -12.76 -24.93 -37.64
CA GLU A 442 -12.63 -24.84 -39.09
C GLU A 442 -13.92 -24.35 -39.77
N GLY A 443 -15.05 -24.64 -39.17
CA GLY A 443 -16.39 -24.26 -39.65
C GLY A 443 -17.37 -24.06 -38.52
N ALA A 444 -18.68 -24.05 -38.83
CA ALA A 444 -19.74 -23.90 -37.82
C ALA A 444 -19.86 -25.12 -36.90
N GLU A 445 -19.68 -26.32 -37.46
CA GLU A 445 -19.77 -27.61 -36.78
C GLU A 445 -18.50 -28.46 -36.98
N GLU A 446 -17.54 -27.98 -37.78
CA GLU A 446 -16.31 -28.65 -38.12
C GLU A 446 -15.18 -28.16 -37.19
N PHE A 447 -14.66 -29.09 -36.38
CA PHE A 447 -13.58 -28.83 -35.43
C PHE A 447 -12.48 -29.88 -35.59
N ASP A 448 -11.29 -29.46 -35.98
CA ASP A 448 -10.11 -30.31 -35.88
C ASP A 448 -9.76 -30.51 -34.40
N GLN A 449 -9.52 -31.74 -33.99
CA GLN A 449 -9.33 -32.12 -32.60
C GLN A 449 -8.11 -33.02 -32.47
N LEU A 450 -7.31 -32.79 -31.42
CA LEU A 450 -6.15 -33.58 -31.07
C LEU A 450 -6.12 -33.74 -29.57
N ALA A 451 -6.27 -34.95 -29.06
CA ALA A 451 -6.31 -35.25 -27.62
C ALA A 451 -5.27 -36.29 -27.23
N GLY A 452 -4.90 -36.30 -25.95
CA GLY A 452 -3.99 -37.29 -25.36
C GLY A 452 -3.81 -37.06 -23.85
N LYS A 453 -2.97 -37.91 -23.24
CA LYS A 453 -2.66 -37.74 -21.79
C LYS A 453 -1.71 -36.59 -21.54
N GLU A 454 -0.82 -36.31 -22.50
CA GLU A 454 0.23 -35.29 -22.41
C GLU A 454 0.44 -34.67 -23.78
N MET A 455 0.62 -33.35 -23.83
CA MET A 455 0.84 -32.63 -25.08
C MET A 455 1.91 -31.55 -24.89
N VAL A 456 2.92 -31.55 -25.77
CA VAL A 456 3.95 -30.51 -25.79
C VAL A 456 3.89 -29.77 -27.12
N ALA A 457 3.66 -28.47 -27.09
CA ALA A 457 3.67 -27.61 -28.27
C ALA A 457 4.92 -26.74 -28.26
N TYR A 458 5.82 -26.96 -29.20
CA TYR A 458 7.09 -26.25 -29.34
C TYR A 458 6.90 -24.99 -30.21
N VAL A 459 7.38 -23.86 -29.72
CA VAL A 459 7.27 -22.55 -30.37
C VAL A 459 8.64 -22.16 -30.96
N ARG A 460 8.61 -21.56 -32.16
CA ARG A 460 9.77 -20.96 -32.80
C ARG A 460 9.33 -19.71 -33.51
N ASP A 461 10.04 -18.60 -33.27
CA ASP A 461 9.72 -17.27 -33.87
C ASP A 461 8.26 -16.84 -33.64
N GLY A 462 7.70 -17.20 -32.46
CA GLY A 462 6.33 -16.88 -32.07
C GLY A 462 5.25 -17.83 -32.61
N ASP A 463 5.60 -18.80 -33.45
CA ASP A 463 4.65 -19.77 -34.01
C ASP A 463 4.92 -21.20 -33.54
N ILE A 464 3.85 -21.97 -33.31
CA ILE A 464 3.97 -23.41 -33.02
C ILE A 464 4.43 -24.13 -34.30
N HIS A 465 5.53 -24.87 -34.23
CA HIS A 465 6.09 -25.64 -35.35
C HIS A 465 6.01 -27.16 -35.17
N LEU A 466 5.83 -27.64 -33.91
CA LEU A 466 5.70 -29.04 -33.60
C LEU A 466 4.77 -29.21 -32.40
N ILE A 467 3.82 -30.13 -32.52
CA ILE A 467 3.04 -30.61 -31.38
C ILE A 467 3.35 -32.11 -31.21
N ASP A 468 3.75 -32.53 -30.03
CA ASP A 468 4.03 -33.89 -29.64
C ASP A 468 3.00 -34.37 -28.62
N VAL A 469 2.23 -35.41 -28.93
CA VAL A 469 1.17 -35.93 -28.09
C VAL A 469 1.48 -37.35 -27.66
N ASN A 470 1.45 -37.57 -26.38
CA ASN A 470 1.77 -38.83 -25.73
C ASN A 470 0.55 -39.42 -25.01
N GLY A 471 0.42 -40.74 -25.15
CA GLY A 471 -0.54 -41.57 -24.40
C GLY A 471 -1.96 -41.46 -24.90
N ASN A 472 -2.40 -42.53 -25.60
CA ASN A 472 -3.72 -42.66 -26.17
C ASN A 472 -4.13 -41.41 -26.99
N ALA A 473 -3.29 -41.10 -27.97
CA ALA A 473 -3.52 -39.95 -28.82
C ALA A 473 -4.68 -40.22 -29.77
N GLU A 474 -5.68 -39.33 -29.78
CA GLU A 474 -6.84 -39.39 -30.64
C GLU A 474 -6.93 -38.11 -31.49
N THR A 475 -7.33 -38.25 -32.76
CA THR A 475 -7.52 -37.13 -33.66
C THR A 475 -8.86 -37.20 -34.38
N VAL A 476 -9.47 -36.05 -34.57
CA VAL A 476 -10.54 -35.82 -35.54
C VAL A 476 -10.07 -34.69 -36.45
N PHE A 477 -10.04 -34.95 -37.75
CA PHE A 477 -9.52 -33.98 -38.73
C PHE A 477 -10.50 -33.92 -39.95
N TYR A 478 -10.72 -32.68 -40.44
CA TYR A 478 -11.60 -32.40 -41.56
C TYR A 478 -10.79 -32.01 -42.80
N PRO A 479 -10.27 -32.99 -43.60
CA PRO A 479 -9.50 -32.69 -44.79
C PRO A 479 -10.35 -31.98 -45.83
N ARG A 480 -9.72 -31.04 -46.57
CA ARG A 480 -10.34 -30.27 -47.64
C ARG A 480 -9.66 -30.54 -48.98
N GLU A 481 -10.44 -30.43 -50.06
CA GLU A 481 -9.92 -30.34 -51.41
C GLU A 481 -9.32 -28.93 -51.69
N GLU A 482 -8.65 -28.75 -52.82
CA GLU A 482 -8.06 -27.46 -53.18
C GLU A 482 -9.12 -26.34 -53.36
N ASP A 483 -10.37 -26.70 -53.63
CA ASP A 483 -11.51 -25.78 -53.72
C ASP A 483 -12.11 -25.39 -52.35
N GLY A 484 -11.62 -25.97 -51.27
CA GLY A 484 -12.08 -25.74 -49.90
C GLY A 484 -13.23 -26.65 -49.46
N THR A 485 -13.70 -27.56 -50.29
CA THR A 485 -14.76 -28.52 -49.96
C THR A 485 -14.25 -29.59 -49.01
N TYR A 486 -15.00 -29.93 -47.95
CA TYR A 486 -14.67 -31.00 -47.03
C TYR A 486 -14.83 -32.37 -47.69
N ILE A 487 -13.80 -33.21 -47.62
CA ILE A 487 -13.80 -34.58 -48.15
C ILE A 487 -14.60 -35.50 -47.22
N GLY A 488 -14.43 -35.29 -45.89
CA GLY A 488 -15.05 -36.12 -44.87
C GLY A 488 -14.47 -35.86 -43.48
N VAL A 489 -14.67 -36.80 -42.59
CA VAL A 489 -14.06 -36.78 -41.25
C VAL A 489 -13.04 -37.92 -41.15
N ASN A 490 -11.83 -37.60 -40.83
CA ASN A 490 -10.78 -38.58 -40.49
C ASN A 490 -10.69 -38.70 -38.99
N LYS A 491 -11.02 -39.87 -38.43
CA LYS A 491 -10.82 -40.18 -37.02
C LYS A 491 -9.72 -41.19 -36.89
N THR A 492 -8.68 -40.87 -36.11
CA THR A 492 -7.49 -41.71 -35.96
C THR A 492 -7.09 -41.81 -34.47
N GLN A 493 -6.73 -43.00 -34.06
CA GLN A 493 -6.16 -43.30 -32.73
C GLN A 493 -4.75 -43.85 -32.87
N SER A 494 -3.87 -43.50 -31.93
CA SER A 494 -2.48 -43.94 -31.91
C SER A 494 -1.90 -43.82 -30.50
N SER A 495 -0.81 -44.53 -30.19
CA SER A 495 -0.13 -44.29 -28.91
C SER A 495 0.54 -42.93 -28.84
N PHE A 496 1.09 -42.44 -29.97
CA PHE A 496 1.79 -41.17 -30.09
C PHE A 496 1.47 -40.49 -31.40
N VAL A 497 1.37 -39.16 -31.35
CA VAL A 497 1.16 -38.32 -32.56
C VAL A 497 2.15 -37.17 -32.55
N LYS A 498 2.84 -36.95 -33.69
CA LYS A 498 3.64 -35.74 -33.94
C LYS A 498 3.02 -34.98 -35.10
N LEU A 499 2.68 -33.72 -34.84
CA LEU A 499 2.05 -32.82 -35.79
C LEU A 499 3.04 -31.69 -36.09
N TYR A 500 3.50 -31.62 -37.35
CA TYR A 500 4.42 -30.59 -37.81
C TYR A 500 3.65 -29.51 -38.53
N LEU A 501 3.91 -28.23 -38.18
CA LEU A 501 3.28 -27.06 -38.75
C LEU A 501 4.29 -26.17 -39.46
N GLU A 502 3.89 -25.61 -40.59
CA GLU A 502 4.57 -24.51 -41.28
C GLU A 502 3.55 -23.42 -41.60
N ASN A 503 3.89 -22.16 -41.32
CA ASN A 503 3.01 -21.00 -41.51
C ASN A 503 1.61 -21.20 -40.89
N ARG A 504 1.55 -21.77 -39.68
CA ARG A 504 0.32 -22.09 -38.93
C ARG A 504 -0.61 -23.10 -39.60
N GLN A 505 -0.07 -23.85 -40.61
CA GLN A 505 -0.82 -24.91 -41.27
C GLN A 505 -0.15 -26.27 -41.02
N ILE A 506 -0.96 -27.33 -40.96
CA ILE A 506 -0.44 -28.69 -40.82
C ILE A 506 0.31 -29.07 -42.09
N HIS A 507 1.63 -29.31 -41.96
CA HIS A 507 2.48 -29.78 -43.03
C HIS A 507 2.45 -31.30 -43.13
N HIS A 508 2.64 -32.02 -42.01
CA HIS A 508 2.48 -33.47 -41.97
C HIS A 508 2.22 -33.97 -40.56
N VAL A 509 1.63 -35.14 -40.45
CA VAL A 509 1.32 -35.83 -39.16
C VAL A 509 1.95 -37.19 -39.19
N VAL A 510 2.59 -37.56 -38.08
CA VAL A 510 3.19 -38.86 -37.89
C VAL A 510 2.48 -39.57 -36.74
N PHE A 511 1.83 -40.66 -37.07
CA PHE A 511 1.24 -41.58 -36.08
C PHE A 511 2.21 -42.72 -35.79
N THR A 512 2.43 -43.03 -34.54
CA THR A 512 3.44 -44.05 -34.14
C THR A 512 2.83 -45.01 -33.13
N THR A 513 3.02 -46.30 -33.40
CA THR A 513 2.59 -47.44 -32.57
C THR A 513 1.07 -47.60 -32.50
N SER A 514 0.59 -48.79 -32.88
CA SER A 514 -0.82 -49.21 -32.80
C SER A 514 -1.81 -48.19 -33.40
N SER A 515 -1.48 -47.66 -34.60
CA SER A 515 -2.29 -46.67 -35.24
C SER A 515 -3.45 -47.30 -36.00
N SER A 516 -4.66 -46.82 -35.78
CA SER A 516 -5.87 -47.16 -36.57
C SER A 516 -6.63 -45.87 -36.92
N GLY A 517 -7.17 -45.83 -38.10
CA GLY A 517 -7.88 -44.65 -38.55
C GLY A 517 -8.98 -44.99 -39.59
N VAL A 518 -10.00 -44.18 -39.63
CA VAL A 518 -11.12 -44.29 -40.58
C VAL A 518 -11.43 -42.94 -41.21
N MET A 519 -11.73 -42.96 -42.50
CA MET A 519 -12.24 -41.80 -43.23
C MET A 519 -13.75 -42.00 -43.50
N ILE A 520 -14.56 -41.09 -43.01
CA ILE A 520 -16.02 -41.17 -43.12
C ILE A 520 -16.51 -40.00 -43.95
N PRO A 521 -17.33 -40.21 -45.01
CA PRO A 521 -17.92 -39.10 -45.73
C PRO A 521 -18.77 -38.21 -44.80
N LEU A 522 -18.68 -36.89 -44.94
CA LEU A 522 -19.26 -35.92 -44.02
C LEU A 522 -20.80 -36.13 -43.84
N ASN A 523 -21.49 -36.53 -44.91
CA ASN A 523 -22.96 -36.79 -44.88
C ASN A 523 -23.33 -38.10 -44.17
N GLN A 524 -22.41 -38.96 -43.84
CA GLN A 524 -22.59 -40.23 -43.14
C GLN A 524 -22.05 -40.19 -41.70
N ALA A 525 -21.21 -39.18 -41.40
CA ALA A 525 -20.57 -39.06 -40.11
C ALA A 525 -21.59 -38.76 -38.98
N THR A 526 -21.65 -39.62 -38.00
CA THR A 526 -22.44 -39.45 -36.76
C THR A 526 -21.80 -38.41 -35.84
N LYS A 527 -22.49 -38.04 -34.75
CA LYS A 527 -21.97 -37.11 -33.77
C LYS A 527 -20.72 -37.68 -33.07
N GLU A 528 -20.74 -38.97 -32.75
CA GLU A 528 -19.64 -39.71 -32.09
C GLU A 528 -18.39 -39.81 -32.98
N GLU A 529 -18.58 -39.74 -34.29
CA GLU A 529 -17.48 -39.76 -35.25
C GLU A 529 -16.90 -38.34 -35.50
N ARG A 530 -17.73 -37.31 -35.33
CA ARG A 530 -17.31 -35.89 -35.51
C ARG A 530 -16.60 -35.29 -34.29
N TYR A 531 -16.87 -35.85 -33.11
CA TYR A 531 -16.30 -35.30 -31.86
C TYR A 531 -15.62 -36.40 -31.06
N LEU A 532 -14.47 -36.05 -30.43
CA LEU A 532 -13.83 -36.91 -29.42
C LEU A 532 -14.69 -36.92 -28.14
N THR A 533 -14.58 -37.96 -27.35
CA THR A 533 -15.29 -38.06 -26.06
C THR A 533 -14.88 -36.97 -25.08
N THR A 534 -13.68 -36.44 -25.22
CA THR A 534 -13.12 -35.33 -24.42
C THR A 534 -13.45 -33.95 -25.01
N PHE A 535 -14.20 -33.89 -26.15
CA PHE A 535 -14.52 -32.63 -26.81
C PHE A 535 -15.38 -31.72 -25.95
N PHE A 536 -15.01 -30.45 -25.81
CA PHE A 536 -15.82 -29.35 -25.34
C PHE A 536 -15.32 -28.03 -25.92
N TRP A 537 -16.23 -27.13 -26.24
CA TRP A 537 -15.92 -25.83 -26.79
C TRP A 537 -16.38 -24.76 -25.82
N ALA A 538 -15.46 -23.97 -25.27
CA ALA A 538 -15.66 -23.04 -24.16
C ALA A 538 -15.62 -21.56 -24.58
N GLU A 539 -16.05 -21.22 -25.79
CA GLU A 539 -16.01 -19.85 -26.31
C GLU A 539 -16.75 -18.84 -25.42
N GLN A 540 -17.82 -19.28 -24.72
CA GLN A 540 -18.56 -18.44 -23.79
C GLN A 540 -17.75 -18.00 -22.56
N GLU A 541 -16.67 -18.73 -22.22
CA GLU A 541 -15.79 -18.39 -21.12
C GLU A 541 -14.68 -17.42 -21.54
N ARG A 542 -14.45 -17.29 -22.86
CA ARG A 542 -13.33 -16.54 -23.44
C ARG A 542 -13.50 -15.04 -23.20
N PRO A 543 -12.53 -14.34 -22.56
CA PRO A 543 -12.52 -12.89 -22.52
C PRO A 543 -12.35 -12.32 -23.92
N GLN A 544 -13.24 -11.42 -24.35
CA GLN A 544 -13.21 -10.79 -25.68
C GLN A 544 -12.56 -9.40 -25.66
N GLN A 545 -12.51 -8.77 -24.48
CA GLN A 545 -11.93 -7.45 -24.26
C GLN A 545 -11.33 -7.35 -22.84
N PRO A 546 -10.47 -6.35 -22.57
CA PRO A 546 -9.82 -6.22 -21.26
C PRO A 546 -10.77 -6.23 -20.06
N GLY A 547 -11.96 -5.62 -20.19
CA GLY A 547 -12.94 -5.55 -19.10
C GLY A 547 -13.57 -6.90 -18.73
N ASP A 548 -13.56 -7.87 -19.64
CA ASP A 548 -14.21 -9.19 -19.43
C ASP A 548 -13.44 -10.07 -18.43
N ILE A 549 -12.23 -9.67 -18.04
CA ILE A 549 -11.48 -10.40 -17.01
C ILE A 549 -12.17 -10.38 -15.64
N PHE A 550 -13.05 -9.42 -15.38
CA PHE A 550 -13.84 -9.33 -14.15
C PHE A 550 -15.17 -10.07 -14.21
N LEU A 551 -15.53 -10.64 -15.38
CA LEU A 551 -16.74 -11.43 -15.52
C LEU A 551 -16.51 -12.85 -14.99
N HIS A 552 -17.52 -13.46 -14.41
CA HIS A 552 -17.51 -14.83 -13.93
C HIS A 552 -18.59 -15.66 -14.64
N PRO A 553 -18.44 -15.95 -15.95
CA PRO A 553 -19.37 -16.81 -16.66
C PRO A 553 -19.36 -18.21 -16.08
N GLU A 554 -20.48 -18.91 -16.20
CA GLU A 554 -20.56 -20.31 -15.81
C GLU A 554 -19.57 -21.15 -16.62
N ARG A 555 -18.82 -22.03 -15.94
CA ARG A 555 -17.82 -22.88 -16.59
C ARG A 555 -18.52 -23.95 -17.45
N THR A 556 -18.04 -24.13 -18.65
CA THR A 556 -18.49 -25.20 -19.56
C THR A 556 -18.18 -26.55 -18.92
N PRO A 557 -19.23 -27.44 -18.75
CA PRO A 557 -19.00 -28.77 -18.23
C PRO A 557 -17.99 -29.53 -19.08
N ARG A 558 -16.99 -30.13 -18.43
CA ARG A 558 -16.02 -30.97 -19.10
C ARG A 558 -16.42 -32.42 -19.01
N PRO A 559 -16.22 -33.23 -20.08
CA PRO A 559 -16.41 -34.66 -20.01
C PRO A 559 -15.44 -35.26 -18.94
N ASN A 560 -15.97 -36.05 -18.02
CA ASN A 560 -15.18 -36.77 -17.04
C ASN A 560 -14.49 -37.97 -17.72
N ALA A 561 -13.17 -37.94 -17.84
CA ALA A 561 -12.39 -39.06 -18.38
C ALA A 561 -12.56 -40.37 -17.57
N ALA A 562 -12.86 -40.27 -16.27
CA ALA A 562 -13.14 -41.43 -15.41
C ALA A 562 -14.48 -42.13 -15.71
N ALA A 563 -15.46 -41.45 -16.28
CA ALA A 563 -16.75 -42.05 -16.67
C ALA A 563 -16.65 -42.84 -18.00
N VAL A 564 -15.69 -42.47 -18.85
CA VAL A 564 -15.49 -43.10 -20.17
C VAL A 564 -14.78 -44.45 -20.05
N SER A 565 -13.88 -44.61 -19.07
CA SER A 565 -13.22 -45.89 -18.82
C SER A 565 -14.20 -46.92 -18.22
N ALA A 566 -15.17 -46.52 -17.42
CA ALA A 566 -16.17 -47.39 -16.83
C ALA A 566 -17.22 -47.88 -17.86
N SER A 567 -17.56 -47.07 -18.87
CA SER A 567 -18.46 -47.50 -19.93
C SER A 567 -17.81 -48.39 -20.99
N ALA A 568 -16.50 -48.29 -21.18
CA ALA A 568 -15.75 -49.17 -22.09
C ALA A 568 -15.55 -50.58 -21.50
N ASP A 569 -15.40 -50.65 -20.15
CA ASP A 569 -15.28 -51.95 -19.45
C ASP A 569 -16.63 -52.66 -19.32
N GLU A 570 -17.77 -51.96 -19.31
CA GLU A 570 -19.15 -52.54 -19.31
C GLU A 570 -19.55 -53.09 -20.69
N ASP A 571 -19.13 -52.46 -21.78
CA ASP A 571 -19.42 -52.92 -23.15
C ASP A 571 -18.55 -54.16 -23.55
N GLU A 572 -17.39 -54.41 -22.93
CA GLU A 572 -16.59 -55.62 -23.15
C GLU A 572 -17.11 -56.84 -22.35
N GLU A 573 -17.81 -56.64 -21.21
CA GLU A 573 -18.42 -57.72 -20.43
C GLU A 573 -19.77 -58.20 -21.01
N GLU A 574 -20.48 -57.41 -21.82
CA GLU A 574 -21.72 -57.83 -22.49
C GLU A 574 -21.49 -58.62 -23.80
N GLU A 575 -20.27 -58.60 -24.39
CA GLU A 575 -19.95 -59.45 -25.57
C GLU A 575 -19.37 -60.82 -25.22
N GLU A 576 -19.12 -61.15 -23.93
CA GLU A 576 -18.63 -62.47 -23.48
C GLU A 576 -19.72 -63.35 -22.80
N GLU A 577 -21.02 -62.97 -22.74
CA GLU A 577 -22.12 -63.83 -22.34
C GLU A 577 -22.97 -64.23 -23.59
#